data_0e20f21ca55d790a6bc1891f8c79adc1
#
_entry.id   0e20f21ca55d790a6bc1891f8c79adc1
#
_cell.length_a   1.000
_cell.length_b   1.000
_cell.length_c   1.000
_cell.angle_alpha   90.00
_cell.angle_beta   90.00
_cell.angle_gamma   90.00
#
_symmetry.space_group_name_H-M   'P 1'
#
loop_
_entity.id
_entity.type
_entity.pdbx_description
1 polymer ?
#
loop_
_entity_poly.entity_id
_entity_poly.type
_entity_poly.pdbx_seq_one_letter_code
_entity_poly.pdbx_strand_id
1 'polypeptide(L)'
;MKIDPVTFEVDASGGTRPVYVWEAPVRVWHWLMAVAMFAMIITGYLIGRPLVSNLGDTWITYDFGYVRMVHFAAGLFFTALFIYRLFGGAGGTRYGRMFFFPPLLSMKWWKGVFAQVAYYLFMRKSAPEYAGHNPLAQLAMFAMFVLGSFVIIITGLALYAQSWGWDTSWMAWFGWVFVLFGDAQAVRPVHHVMMYVFILFSIAHIYMSFREDVMGGATTLSSMSTGLRMFKEDHHG
;
A
#
# COMPACT_ATOMS: atom_id res chain seq x y z
N MET A 1 6.02 -26.79 14.23
CA MET A 1 6.18 -25.49 13.53
C MET A 1 6.48 -24.40 14.54
N LYS A 2 7.63 -23.74 14.43
CA LYS A 2 8.01 -22.58 15.27
C LYS A 2 8.04 -21.35 14.37
N ILE A 3 7.59 -20.21 14.88
CA ILE A 3 7.60 -18.93 14.17
C ILE A 3 8.52 -17.98 14.92
N ASP A 4 9.52 -17.45 14.23
CA ASP A 4 10.44 -16.48 14.81
C ASP A 4 9.67 -15.17 15.17
N PRO A 5 9.81 -14.65 16.38
CA PRO A 5 9.04 -13.49 16.83
C PRO A 5 9.47 -12.16 16.19
N VAL A 6 10.64 -12.11 15.56
CA VAL A 6 11.18 -10.88 14.95
C VAL A 6 10.99 -10.86 13.43
N THR A 7 11.36 -11.96 12.77
CA THR A 7 11.31 -12.06 11.30
C THR A 7 10.03 -12.70 10.81
N PHE A 8 9.27 -13.39 11.68
CA PHE A 8 8.12 -14.24 11.33
C PHE A 8 8.47 -15.40 10.39
N GLU A 9 9.76 -15.76 10.33
CA GLU A 9 10.23 -16.94 9.62
C GLU A 9 9.63 -18.21 10.26
N VAL A 10 9.20 -19.14 9.40
CA VAL A 10 8.53 -20.38 9.80
C VAL A 10 9.51 -21.51 9.71
N ASP A 11 9.64 -22.25 10.81
CA ASP A 11 10.29 -23.55 10.81
C ASP A 11 9.25 -24.64 10.51
N ALA A 12 9.31 -25.18 9.30
CA ALA A 12 8.36 -26.16 8.78
C ALA A 12 8.56 -27.58 9.29
N SER A 13 9.50 -27.83 10.21
CA SER A 13 9.89 -29.18 10.70
C SER A 13 8.81 -29.95 11.46
N GLY A 14 7.53 -29.63 11.33
CA GLY A 14 6.47 -30.23 12.16
C GLY A 14 5.10 -30.43 11.55
N GLY A 15 4.98 -30.58 10.24
CA GLY A 15 3.70 -30.86 9.55
C GLY A 15 2.91 -29.61 9.11
N THR A 16 2.15 -29.77 8.03
CA THR A 16 1.35 -28.69 7.42
C THR A 16 0.21 -28.27 8.33
N ARG A 17 0.25 -27.05 8.84
CA ARG A 17 -0.88 -26.47 9.58
C ARG A 17 -1.29 -25.13 8.99
N PRO A 18 -2.61 -24.87 8.86
CA PRO A 18 -3.10 -23.56 8.48
C PRO A 18 -2.80 -22.55 9.59
N VAL A 19 -2.19 -21.43 9.24
CA VAL A 19 -1.96 -20.31 10.16
C VAL A 19 -2.94 -19.20 9.80
N TYR A 20 -3.72 -18.74 10.77
CA TYR A 20 -4.59 -17.57 10.60
C TYR A 20 -3.74 -16.30 10.69
N VAL A 21 -3.52 -15.69 9.54
CA VAL A 21 -2.61 -14.54 9.41
C VAL A 21 -3.37 -13.22 9.31
N TRP A 22 -4.49 -13.20 8.55
CA TRP A 22 -5.21 -11.97 8.24
C TRP A 22 -6.62 -11.97 8.84
N GLU A 23 -6.85 -11.10 9.80
CA GLU A 23 -8.17 -10.88 10.38
C GLU A 23 -9.16 -10.30 9.37
N ALA A 24 -10.46 -10.57 9.55
CA ALA A 24 -11.51 -10.08 8.65
C ALA A 24 -11.49 -8.55 8.47
N PRO A 25 -11.32 -7.71 9.52
CA PRO A 25 -11.19 -6.26 9.35
C PRO A 25 -10.02 -5.84 8.46
N VAL A 26 -8.88 -6.57 8.55
CA VAL A 26 -7.69 -6.29 7.71
C VAL A 26 -7.97 -6.61 6.25
N ARG A 27 -8.68 -7.71 5.97
CA ARG A 27 -9.03 -8.12 4.61
C ARG A 27 -10.02 -7.17 3.96
N VAL A 28 -11.07 -6.78 4.68
CA VAL A 28 -12.04 -5.78 4.21
C VAL A 28 -11.35 -4.44 3.94
N TRP A 29 -10.53 -3.97 4.88
CA TRP A 29 -9.74 -2.76 4.72
C TRP A 29 -8.86 -2.82 3.47
N HIS A 30 -8.16 -3.94 3.25
CA HIS A 30 -7.28 -4.13 2.09
C HIS A 30 -8.04 -3.96 0.76
N TRP A 31 -9.19 -4.60 0.61
CA TRP A 31 -9.97 -4.51 -0.63
C TRP A 31 -10.57 -3.13 -0.83
N LEU A 32 -11.09 -2.49 0.22
CA LEU A 32 -11.58 -1.11 0.13
C LEU A 32 -10.45 -0.13 -0.24
N MET A 33 -9.27 -0.30 0.36
CA MET A 33 -8.08 0.50 0.04
C MET A 33 -7.63 0.29 -1.41
N ALA A 34 -7.63 -0.96 -1.90
CA ALA A 34 -7.29 -1.28 -3.29
C ALA A 34 -8.25 -0.61 -4.28
N VAL A 35 -9.56 -0.67 -4.03
CA VAL A 35 -10.58 -0.02 -4.87
C VAL A 35 -10.40 1.51 -4.86
N ALA A 36 -10.23 2.11 -3.68
CA ALA A 36 -10.01 3.56 -3.56
C ALA A 36 -8.74 4.00 -4.31
N MET A 37 -7.64 3.27 -4.14
CA MET A 37 -6.37 3.57 -4.82
C MET A 37 -6.51 3.43 -6.34
N PHE A 38 -7.18 2.40 -6.84
CA PHE A 38 -7.41 2.21 -8.26
C PHE A 38 -8.25 3.35 -8.85
N ALA A 39 -9.33 3.75 -8.17
CA ALA A 39 -10.14 4.91 -8.57
C ALA A 39 -9.32 6.21 -8.62
N MET A 40 -8.45 6.44 -7.62
CA MET A 40 -7.59 7.63 -7.57
C MET A 40 -6.51 7.62 -8.66
N ILE A 41 -5.92 6.47 -8.99
CA ILE A 41 -4.93 6.36 -10.07
C ILE A 41 -5.57 6.75 -11.41
N ILE A 42 -6.75 6.18 -11.73
CA ILE A 42 -7.45 6.48 -12.99
C ILE A 42 -7.84 7.96 -13.03
N THR A 43 -8.52 8.44 -12.01
CA THR A 43 -9.00 9.82 -11.99
C THR A 43 -7.87 10.85 -11.90
N GLY A 44 -6.81 10.54 -11.14
CA GLY A 44 -5.61 11.37 -11.04
C GLY A 44 -4.87 11.47 -12.38
N TYR A 45 -4.75 10.37 -13.11
CA TYR A 45 -4.19 10.37 -14.45
C TYR A 45 -5.02 11.25 -15.42
N LEU A 46 -6.36 11.12 -15.39
CA LEU A 46 -7.27 11.94 -16.19
C LEU A 46 -7.23 13.42 -15.81
N ILE A 47 -7.01 13.76 -14.53
CA ILE A 47 -6.82 15.15 -14.08
C ILE A 47 -5.50 15.71 -14.61
N GLY A 48 -4.43 14.93 -14.58
CA GLY A 48 -3.13 15.35 -15.10
C GLY A 48 -3.04 15.41 -16.63
N ARG A 49 -3.86 14.60 -17.32
CA ARG A 49 -3.97 14.54 -18.79
C ARG A 49 -5.45 14.46 -19.19
N PRO A 50 -6.15 15.58 -19.22
CA PRO A 50 -7.56 15.63 -19.60
C PRO A 50 -7.77 15.05 -20.99
N LEU A 51 -8.84 14.26 -21.15
CA LEU A 51 -9.31 13.84 -22.46
C LEU A 51 -9.70 15.09 -23.27
N VAL A 52 -9.65 14.96 -24.61
CA VAL A 52 -10.05 16.04 -25.50
C VAL A 52 -11.47 16.49 -25.13
N SER A 53 -11.62 17.78 -24.80
CA SER A 53 -12.93 18.34 -24.46
C SER A 53 -13.88 18.23 -25.67
N ASN A 54 -15.09 17.74 -25.44
CA ASN A 54 -16.13 17.74 -26.45
C ASN A 54 -16.47 19.17 -26.82
N LEU A 55 -16.68 19.40 -28.10
CA LEU A 55 -17.23 20.68 -28.62
C LEU A 55 -18.67 20.80 -28.12
N GLY A 56 -18.95 21.80 -27.29
CA GLY A 56 -20.28 22.06 -26.74
C GLY A 56 -20.24 22.92 -25.49
N ASP A 57 -21.41 23.33 -25.03
CA ASP A 57 -21.55 24.09 -23.79
C ASP A 57 -21.12 23.27 -22.57
N THR A 58 -20.27 23.84 -21.72
CA THR A 58 -19.70 23.21 -20.53
C THR A 58 -20.73 22.72 -19.52
N TRP A 59 -21.95 23.24 -19.57
CA TRP A 59 -23.05 22.80 -18.70
C TRP A 59 -23.73 21.49 -19.18
N ILE A 60 -23.50 21.06 -20.42
CA ILE A 60 -23.97 19.80 -21.00
C ILE A 60 -22.92 18.68 -20.78
N THR A 61 -21.62 19.05 -20.75
CA THR A 61 -20.49 18.12 -20.67
C THR A 61 -19.66 18.37 -19.42
N TYR A 62 -20.21 17.99 -18.25
CA TYR A 62 -19.55 18.17 -16.95
C TYR A 62 -18.62 17.00 -16.58
N ASP A 63 -18.11 16.27 -17.57
CA ASP A 63 -17.33 15.04 -17.39
C ASP A 63 -16.11 15.23 -16.51
N PHE A 64 -15.37 16.33 -16.72
CA PHE A 64 -14.19 16.63 -15.91
C PHE A 64 -14.54 16.99 -14.45
N GLY A 65 -15.70 17.58 -14.22
CA GLY A 65 -16.23 17.80 -12.87
C GLY A 65 -16.52 16.51 -12.14
N TYR A 66 -17.10 15.51 -12.82
CA TYR A 66 -17.32 14.17 -12.25
C TYR A 66 -16.01 13.46 -11.95
N VAL A 67 -15.00 13.53 -12.83
CA VAL A 67 -13.67 12.96 -12.59
C VAL A 67 -13.05 13.56 -11.32
N ARG A 68 -13.11 14.87 -11.15
CA ARG A 68 -12.62 15.55 -9.94
C ARG A 68 -13.41 15.17 -8.70
N MET A 69 -14.72 15.08 -8.80
CA MET A 69 -15.59 14.67 -7.69
C MET A 69 -15.23 13.26 -7.21
N VAL A 70 -15.10 12.31 -8.13
CA VAL A 70 -14.70 10.93 -7.80
C VAL A 70 -13.29 10.89 -7.19
N HIS A 71 -12.36 11.67 -7.72
CA HIS A 71 -11.00 11.75 -7.17
C HIS A 71 -10.99 12.27 -5.73
N PHE A 72 -11.71 13.35 -5.45
CA PHE A 72 -11.78 13.92 -4.10
C PHE A 72 -12.50 13.00 -3.12
N ALA A 73 -13.62 12.39 -3.53
CA ALA A 73 -14.35 11.44 -2.69
C ALA A 73 -13.50 10.21 -2.37
N ALA A 74 -12.85 9.62 -3.40
CA ALA A 74 -11.95 8.48 -3.22
C ALA A 74 -10.73 8.85 -2.38
N GLY A 75 -10.16 10.04 -2.53
CA GLY A 75 -9.02 10.54 -1.76
C GLY A 75 -9.37 10.74 -0.27
N LEU A 76 -10.52 11.31 0.04
CA LEU A 76 -11.00 11.43 1.42
C LEU A 76 -11.30 10.05 2.03
N PHE A 77 -11.90 9.15 1.26
CA PHE A 77 -12.15 7.77 1.69
C PHE A 77 -10.84 7.00 1.94
N PHE A 78 -9.86 7.11 1.03
CA PHE A 78 -8.52 6.56 1.22
C PHE A 78 -7.87 7.10 2.50
N THR A 79 -7.95 8.41 2.72
CA THR A 79 -7.42 9.06 3.93
C THR A 79 -8.07 8.50 5.20
N ALA A 80 -9.40 8.37 5.21
CA ALA A 80 -10.12 7.79 6.35
C ALA A 80 -9.72 6.34 6.61
N LEU A 81 -9.60 5.51 5.55
CA LEU A 81 -9.13 4.13 5.64
C LEU A 81 -7.68 4.05 6.15
N PHE A 82 -6.81 4.95 5.70
CA PHE A 82 -5.42 4.99 6.15
C PHE A 82 -5.32 5.35 7.64
N ILE A 83 -6.06 6.37 8.08
CA ILE A 83 -6.16 6.78 9.49
C ILE A 83 -6.74 5.63 10.34
N TYR A 84 -7.85 5.04 9.90
CA TYR A 84 -8.44 3.88 10.58
C TYR A 84 -7.42 2.76 10.78
N ARG A 85 -6.63 2.45 9.76
CA ARG A 85 -5.65 1.37 9.83
C ARG A 85 -4.43 1.73 10.67
N LEU A 86 -4.01 2.99 10.66
CA LEU A 86 -2.89 3.46 11.47
C LEU A 86 -3.20 3.34 12.96
N PHE A 87 -4.40 3.76 13.39
CA PHE A 87 -4.83 3.70 14.79
C PHE A 87 -5.45 2.35 15.16
N GLY A 88 -6.31 1.77 14.32
CA GLY A 88 -6.93 0.46 14.55
C GLY A 88 -5.95 -0.70 14.46
N GLY A 89 -4.83 -0.52 13.73
CA GLY A 89 -3.74 -1.49 13.66
C GLY A 89 -3.03 -1.72 14.99
N ALA A 90 -3.11 -0.79 15.95
CA ALA A 90 -2.52 -0.95 17.27
C ALA A 90 -3.18 -2.09 18.09
N GLY A 91 -4.45 -2.41 17.82
CA GLY A 91 -5.21 -3.50 18.50
C GLY A 91 -5.26 -4.83 17.74
N GLY A 92 -4.78 -4.89 16.49
CA GLY A 92 -4.82 -6.10 15.65
C GLY A 92 -3.69 -7.10 15.92
N THR A 93 -3.72 -8.22 15.17
CA THR A 93 -2.64 -9.23 15.23
C THR A 93 -1.28 -8.61 14.91
N ARG A 94 -0.22 -9.24 15.41
CA ARG A 94 1.17 -8.84 15.10
C ARG A 94 1.47 -8.87 13.60
N TYR A 95 0.86 -9.78 12.84
CA TYR A 95 1.03 -9.85 11.38
C TYR A 95 0.43 -8.64 10.65
N GLY A 96 -0.71 -8.15 11.12
CA GLY A 96 -1.35 -6.96 10.56
C GLY A 96 -0.59 -5.66 10.81
N ARG A 97 0.32 -5.61 11.80
CA ARG A 97 1.08 -4.41 12.17
C ARG A 97 2.48 -4.34 11.57
N MET A 98 3.02 -5.47 11.10
CA MET A 98 4.44 -5.62 10.76
C MET A 98 4.95 -4.66 9.67
N PHE A 99 4.10 -4.22 8.75
CA PHE A 99 4.53 -3.32 7.69
C PHE A 99 4.38 -1.82 8.05
N PHE A 100 3.60 -1.49 9.09
CA PHE A 100 3.56 -0.13 9.64
C PHE A 100 4.76 0.13 10.55
N PHE A 101 5.22 -0.89 11.26
CA PHE A 101 6.28 -0.80 12.23
C PHE A 101 7.33 -1.90 11.99
N PRO A 102 8.05 -1.87 10.85
CA PRO A 102 9.11 -2.83 10.60
C PRO A 102 10.25 -2.64 11.63
N PRO A 103 10.89 -3.71 12.10
CA PRO A 103 11.93 -3.62 13.11
C PRO A 103 13.27 -3.16 12.50
N LEU A 104 13.31 -1.91 12.04
CA LEU A 104 14.44 -1.30 11.31
C LEU A 104 15.77 -1.33 12.10
N LEU A 105 15.70 -1.40 13.42
CA LEU A 105 16.87 -1.48 14.31
C LEU A 105 17.40 -2.91 14.49
N SER A 106 16.69 -3.93 13.97
CA SER A 106 17.08 -5.33 14.10
C SER A 106 18.02 -5.78 12.99
N MET A 107 19.26 -6.09 13.32
CA MET A 107 20.23 -6.66 12.37
C MET A 107 19.77 -8.02 11.82
N LYS A 108 19.01 -8.81 12.61
CA LYS A 108 18.41 -10.07 12.15
C LYS A 108 17.40 -9.83 11.03
N TRP A 109 16.57 -8.80 11.16
CA TRP A 109 15.61 -8.42 10.15
C TRP A 109 16.30 -7.97 8.84
N TRP A 110 17.37 -7.16 8.91
CA TRP A 110 18.16 -6.75 7.75
C TRP A 110 18.82 -7.94 7.05
N LYS A 111 19.34 -8.94 7.80
CA LYS A 111 19.83 -10.19 7.21
C LYS A 111 18.71 -10.89 6.42
N GLY A 112 17.47 -10.88 6.90
CA GLY A 112 16.30 -11.38 6.18
C GLY A 112 16.02 -10.61 4.89
N VAL A 113 16.12 -9.28 4.91
CA VAL A 113 15.98 -8.43 3.70
C VAL A 113 17.02 -8.82 2.65
N PHE A 114 18.30 -8.89 3.01
CA PHE A 114 19.36 -9.27 2.08
C PHE A 114 19.26 -10.72 1.60
N ALA A 115 18.82 -11.63 2.45
CA ALA A 115 18.55 -13.01 2.07
C ALA A 115 17.47 -13.12 1.00
N GLN A 116 16.40 -12.31 1.14
CA GLN A 116 15.30 -12.27 0.18
C GLN A 116 15.72 -11.61 -1.14
N VAL A 117 16.53 -10.54 -1.10
CA VAL A 117 17.12 -9.94 -2.30
C VAL A 117 18.00 -10.96 -3.03
N ALA A 118 18.89 -11.66 -2.32
CA ALA A 118 19.74 -12.68 -2.90
C ALA A 118 18.96 -13.83 -3.55
N TYR A 119 17.81 -14.20 -2.96
CA TYR A 119 16.89 -15.16 -3.58
C TYR A 119 16.30 -14.64 -4.90
N TYR A 120 15.83 -13.41 -4.93
CA TYR A 120 15.26 -12.81 -6.15
C TYR A 120 16.31 -12.58 -7.25
N LEU A 121 17.57 -12.42 -6.88
CA LEU A 121 18.69 -12.35 -7.82
C LEU A 121 19.24 -13.73 -8.20
N PHE A 122 18.54 -14.82 -7.86
CA PHE A 122 18.93 -16.20 -8.14
C PHE A 122 20.28 -16.63 -7.49
N MET A 123 20.75 -15.89 -6.47
CA MET A 123 21.97 -16.21 -5.73
C MET A 123 21.70 -17.25 -4.62
N ARG A 124 20.43 -17.53 -4.30
CA ARG A 124 20.00 -18.57 -3.35
C ARG A 124 18.97 -19.49 -4.01
N LYS A 125 19.07 -20.79 -3.72
CA LYS A 125 18.17 -21.82 -4.28
C LYS A 125 16.78 -21.83 -3.63
N SER A 126 16.69 -21.49 -2.35
CA SER A 126 15.44 -21.48 -1.59
C SER A 126 15.27 -20.16 -0.85
N ALA A 127 14.02 -19.67 -0.77
CA ALA A 127 13.66 -18.56 0.09
C ALA A 127 13.29 -19.07 1.49
N PRO A 128 13.60 -18.32 2.56
CA PRO A 128 13.02 -18.57 3.87
C PRO A 128 11.50 -18.37 3.82
N GLU A 129 10.74 -19.22 4.48
CA GLU A 129 9.28 -19.08 4.57
C GLU A 129 8.90 -18.15 5.73
N TYR A 130 7.92 -17.27 5.49
CA TYR A 130 7.45 -16.29 6.48
C TYR A 130 5.95 -16.41 6.69
N ALA A 131 5.51 -16.37 7.96
CA ALA A 131 4.08 -16.46 8.30
C ALA A 131 3.24 -15.27 7.79
N GLY A 132 3.86 -14.10 7.69
CA GLY A 132 3.25 -12.88 7.11
C GLY A 132 4.02 -12.40 5.88
N HIS A 133 4.27 -11.10 5.80
CA HIS A 133 5.15 -10.53 4.77
C HIS A 133 6.61 -10.82 5.09
N ASN A 134 7.39 -11.20 4.08
CA ASN A 134 8.84 -11.31 4.24
C ASN A 134 9.47 -9.92 4.51
N PRO A 135 10.68 -9.85 5.11
CA PRO A 135 11.31 -8.59 5.50
C PRO A 135 11.48 -7.58 4.35
N LEU A 136 11.75 -8.04 3.13
CA LEU A 136 11.85 -7.15 1.96
C LEU A 136 10.48 -6.59 1.57
N ALA A 137 9.42 -7.41 1.60
CA ALA A 137 8.06 -6.95 1.37
C ALA A 137 7.61 -5.95 2.45
N GLN A 138 7.95 -6.19 3.72
CA GLN A 138 7.69 -5.23 4.81
C GLN A 138 8.37 -3.88 4.53
N LEU A 139 9.64 -3.89 4.11
CA LEU A 139 10.38 -2.67 3.76
C LEU A 139 9.73 -1.93 2.60
N ALA A 140 9.39 -2.64 1.52
CA ALA A 140 8.76 -2.05 0.34
C ALA A 140 7.38 -1.45 0.67
N MET A 141 6.56 -2.17 1.45
CA MET A 141 5.25 -1.67 1.89
C MET A 141 5.39 -0.47 2.83
N PHE A 142 6.35 -0.48 3.74
CA PHE A 142 6.60 0.66 4.61
C PHE A 142 7.04 1.89 3.80
N ALA A 143 8.05 1.74 2.94
CA ALA A 143 8.61 2.87 2.19
C ALA A 143 7.65 3.41 1.12
N MET A 144 7.05 2.52 0.31
CA MET A 144 6.24 2.96 -0.84
C MET A 144 4.78 3.20 -0.44
N PHE A 145 4.18 2.31 0.38
CA PHE A 145 2.78 2.45 0.76
C PHE A 145 2.61 3.36 1.98
N VAL A 146 3.27 3.09 3.12
CA VAL A 146 3.02 3.86 4.35
C VAL A 146 3.56 5.28 4.22
N LEU A 147 4.85 5.45 3.96
CA LEU A 147 5.44 6.80 3.80
C LEU A 147 4.88 7.51 2.58
N GLY A 148 4.67 6.79 1.48
CA GLY A 148 4.02 7.32 0.29
C GLY A 148 2.61 7.82 0.56
N SER A 149 1.81 7.12 1.39
CA SER A 149 0.48 7.56 1.79
C SER A 149 0.52 8.86 2.57
N PHE A 150 1.46 9.06 3.48
CA PHE A 150 1.63 10.34 4.16
C PHE A 150 1.88 11.48 3.17
N VAL A 151 2.79 11.29 2.22
CA VAL A 151 3.11 12.31 1.23
C VAL A 151 1.91 12.61 0.32
N ILE A 152 1.26 11.59 -0.25
CA ILE A 152 0.15 11.80 -1.18
C ILE A 152 -1.11 12.35 -0.51
N ILE A 153 -1.38 11.97 0.75
CA ILE A 153 -2.50 12.50 1.54
C ILE A 153 -2.26 13.98 1.85
N ILE A 154 -1.09 14.33 2.40
CA ILE A 154 -0.77 15.70 2.79
C ILE A 154 -0.78 16.63 1.57
N THR A 155 -0.15 16.24 0.48
CA THR A 155 -0.14 17.02 -0.76
C THR A 155 -1.54 17.10 -1.40
N GLY A 156 -2.30 15.99 -1.38
CA GLY A 156 -3.66 15.95 -1.88
C GLY A 156 -4.63 16.84 -1.10
N LEU A 157 -4.56 16.82 0.24
CA LEU A 157 -5.39 17.68 1.09
C LEU A 157 -5.02 19.15 0.95
N ALA A 158 -3.73 19.48 0.73
CA ALA A 158 -3.33 20.85 0.44
C ALA A 158 -3.91 21.33 -0.90
N LEU A 159 -3.80 20.53 -1.97
CA LEU A 159 -4.39 20.86 -3.27
C LEU A 159 -5.93 20.93 -3.21
N TYR A 160 -6.56 20.09 -2.40
CA TYR A 160 -8.00 20.16 -2.14
C TYR A 160 -8.37 21.45 -1.40
N ALA A 161 -7.60 21.84 -0.37
CA ALA A 161 -7.79 23.11 0.34
C ALA A 161 -7.70 24.31 -0.59
N GLN A 162 -6.76 24.31 -1.53
CA GLN A 162 -6.62 25.36 -2.53
C GLN A 162 -7.88 25.52 -3.40
N SER A 163 -8.60 24.42 -3.69
CA SER A 163 -9.83 24.48 -4.50
C SER A 163 -10.99 25.22 -3.81
N TRP A 164 -10.93 25.35 -2.49
CA TRP A 164 -11.93 26.08 -1.69
C TRP A 164 -11.58 27.56 -1.47
N GLY A 165 -10.34 27.96 -1.74
CA GLY A 165 -9.84 29.33 -1.57
C GLY A 165 -8.89 29.52 -0.38
N TRP A 166 -8.13 30.62 -0.44
CA TRP A 166 -7.04 30.90 0.51
C TRP A 166 -7.52 31.29 1.92
N ASP A 167 -8.73 31.85 2.04
CA ASP A 167 -9.31 32.34 3.30
C ASP A 167 -10.18 31.29 4.01
N THR A 168 -9.95 30.00 3.76
CA THR A 168 -10.75 28.92 4.32
C THR A 168 -10.06 28.22 5.47
N SER A 169 -10.86 27.57 6.36
CA SER A 169 -10.34 26.73 7.45
C SER A 169 -9.46 25.60 6.90
N TRP A 170 -9.76 25.06 5.72
CA TRP A 170 -8.94 24.04 5.06
C TRP A 170 -7.54 24.56 4.75
N MET A 171 -7.43 25.79 4.28
CA MET A 171 -6.14 26.40 3.99
C MET A 171 -5.36 26.69 5.28
N ALA A 172 -6.02 27.07 6.37
CA ALA A 172 -5.37 27.22 7.66
C ALA A 172 -4.69 25.93 8.16
N TRP A 173 -5.30 24.76 7.87
CA TRP A 173 -4.74 23.44 8.24
C TRP A 173 -3.65 22.95 7.30
N PHE A 174 -3.74 23.20 6.01
CA PHE A 174 -2.88 22.58 4.99
C PHE A 174 -2.02 23.57 4.20
N GLY A 175 -2.17 24.89 4.40
CA GLY A 175 -1.43 25.92 3.68
C GLY A 175 0.09 25.89 3.90
N TRP A 176 0.55 25.39 5.04
CA TRP A 176 1.97 25.19 5.32
C TRP A 176 2.69 24.31 4.30
N VAL A 177 1.96 23.39 3.64
CA VAL A 177 2.52 22.54 2.58
C VAL A 177 3.03 23.39 1.43
N PHE A 178 2.29 24.43 1.04
CA PHE A 178 2.74 25.33 -0.02
C PHE A 178 3.97 26.14 0.37
N VAL A 179 4.07 26.51 1.67
CA VAL A 179 5.28 27.16 2.18
C VAL A 179 6.49 26.24 2.14
N LEU A 180 6.30 24.95 2.46
CA LEU A 180 7.37 23.95 2.43
C LEU A 180 7.89 23.68 1.02
N PHE A 181 7.01 23.62 0.02
CA PHE A 181 7.37 23.33 -1.38
C PHE A 181 7.57 24.59 -2.23
N GLY A 182 7.29 25.77 -1.71
CA GLY A 182 7.40 27.07 -2.36
C GLY A 182 6.07 27.59 -2.90
N ASP A 183 5.31 26.79 -3.64
CA ASP A 183 3.99 27.17 -4.15
C ASP A 183 3.13 25.94 -4.53
N ALA A 184 1.92 26.18 -5.00
CA ALA A 184 1.02 25.13 -5.43
C ALA A 184 1.48 24.42 -6.73
N GLN A 185 2.28 25.07 -7.57
CA GLN A 185 2.83 24.48 -8.78
C GLN A 185 3.91 23.46 -8.45
N ALA A 186 4.68 23.68 -7.38
CA ALA A 186 5.68 22.72 -6.89
C ALA A 186 5.03 21.51 -6.18
N VAL A 187 3.87 21.70 -5.50
CA VAL A 187 3.16 20.59 -4.84
C VAL A 187 2.54 19.60 -5.86
N ARG A 188 1.99 20.11 -6.99
CA ARG A 188 1.35 19.27 -7.99
C ARG A 188 2.24 18.17 -8.58
N PRO A 189 3.49 18.45 -9.04
CA PRO A 189 4.41 17.41 -9.50
C PRO A 189 4.71 16.36 -8.42
N VAL A 190 4.89 16.77 -7.15
CA VAL A 190 5.13 15.83 -6.05
C VAL A 190 3.96 14.88 -5.88
N HIS A 191 2.73 15.40 -5.82
CA HIS A 191 1.52 14.61 -5.75
C HIS A 191 1.39 13.65 -6.95
N HIS A 192 1.71 14.12 -8.16
CA HIS A 192 1.64 13.33 -9.38
C HIS A 192 2.73 12.24 -9.44
N VAL A 193 3.95 12.54 -9.03
CA VAL A 193 5.03 11.54 -8.92
C VAL A 193 4.64 10.44 -7.93
N MET A 194 4.02 10.78 -6.81
CA MET A 194 3.52 9.78 -5.86
C MET A 194 2.47 8.84 -6.47
N MET A 195 1.64 9.31 -7.40
CA MET A 195 0.75 8.42 -8.17
C MET A 195 1.55 7.35 -8.93
N TYR A 196 2.65 7.70 -9.60
CA TYR A 196 3.50 6.73 -10.28
C TYR A 196 4.18 5.77 -9.31
N VAL A 197 4.57 6.23 -8.12
CA VAL A 197 5.10 5.36 -7.05
C VAL A 197 4.03 4.32 -6.65
N PHE A 198 2.76 4.72 -6.52
CA PHE A 198 1.66 3.80 -6.21
C PHE A 198 1.33 2.85 -7.35
N ILE A 199 1.45 3.28 -8.61
CA ILE A 199 1.31 2.39 -9.78
C ILE A 199 2.41 1.32 -9.74
N LEU A 200 3.67 1.72 -9.58
CA LEU A 200 4.80 0.81 -9.48
C LEU A 200 4.66 -0.15 -8.30
N PHE A 201 4.27 0.38 -7.13
CA PHE A 201 3.98 -0.41 -5.94
C PHE A 201 2.88 -1.46 -6.22
N SER A 202 1.78 -1.07 -6.84
CA SER A 202 0.65 -1.97 -7.14
C SER A 202 1.07 -3.09 -8.08
N ILE A 203 1.79 -2.76 -9.16
CA ILE A 203 2.30 -3.76 -10.12
C ILE A 203 3.24 -4.74 -9.42
N ALA A 204 4.21 -4.24 -8.67
CA ALA A 204 5.17 -5.07 -7.94
C ALA A 204 4.47 -5.92 -6.87
N HIS A 205 3.53 -5.35 -6.12
CA HIS A 205 2.77 -6.04 -5.08
C HIS A 205 1.93 -7.20 -5.65
N ILE A 206 1.18 -6.95 -6.71
CA ILE A 206 0.35 -7.97 -7.37
C ILE A 206 1.25 -9.07 -7.95
N TYR A 207 2.31 -8.69 -8.68
CA TYR A 207 3.25 -9.64 -9.26
C TYR A 207 3.90 -10.53 -8.18
N MET A 208 4.39 -9.92 -7.10
CA MET A 208 5.06 -10.66 -6.04
C MET A 208 4.10 -11.56 -5.27
N SER A 209 2.86 -11.12 -5.03
CA SER A 209 1.82 -11.94 -4.40
C SER A 209 1.49 -13.17 -5.25
N PHE A 210 1.37 -13.00 -6.56
CA PHE A 210 1.11 -14.09 -7.49
C PHE A 210 2.30 -15.05 -7.59
N ARG A 211 3.50 -14.51 -7.68
CA ARG A 211 4.75 -15.30 -7.72
C ARG A 211 4.93 -16.16 -6.46
N GLU A 212 4.70 -15.59 -5.29
CA GLU A 212 4.76 -16.30 -4.01
C GLU A 212 3.72 -17.43 -3.93
N ASP A 213 2.53 -17.22 -4.48
CA ASP A 213 1.47 -18.23 -4.51
C ASP A 213 1.85 -19.42 -5.42
N VAL A 214 2.31 -19.11 -6.63
CA VAL A 214 2.66 -20.14 -7.65
C VAL A 214 3.94 -20.88 -7.28
N MET A 215 5.00 -20.18 -6.90
CA MET A 215 6.32 -20.78 -6.66
C MET A 215 6.51 -21.28 -5.22
N GLY A 216 5.98 -20.56 -4.24
CA GLY A 216 6.04 -20.95 -2.83
C GLY A 216 4.96 -21.95 -2.44
N GLY A 217 3.84 -21.98 -3.15
CA GLY A 217 2.68 -22.82 -2.83
C GLY A 217 2.05 -22.52 -1.46
N ALA A 218 2.29 -21.31 -0.94
CA ALA A 218 1.95 -20.90 0.42
C ALA A 218 0.57 -20.20 0.51
N THR A 219 -0.30 -20.34 -0.49
CA THR A 219 -1.66 -19.77 -0.52
C THR A 219 -1.74 -18.28 -0.18
N THR A 220 -0.72 -17.51 -0.66
CA THR A 220 -0.57 -16.08 -0.33
C THR A 220 -1.75 -15.26 -0.82
N LEU A 221 -2.17 -15.48 -2.08
CA LEU A 221 -3.26 -14.75 -2.72
C LEU A 221 -4.60 -15.07 -2.06
N SER A 222 -4.91 -16.35 -1.86
CA SER A 222 -6.15 -16.81 -1.23
C SER A 222 -6.24 -16.40 0.23
N SER A 223 -5.12 -16.17 0.92
CA SER A 223 -5.10 -15.72 2.31
C SER A 223 -5.76 -14.35 2.52
N MET A 224 -5.76 -13.49 1.49
CA MET A 224 -6.47 -12.19 1.55
C MET A 224 -8.00 -12.34 1.39
N SER A 225 -8.50 -13.53 1.07
CA SER A 225 -9.94 -13.86 1.08
C SER A 225 -10.30 -14.72 2.28
N THR A 226 -9.50 -15.74 2.60
CA THR A 226 -9.77 -16.72 3.67
C THR A 226 -9.24 -16.32 5.05
N GLY A 227 -8.17 -15.55 5.09
CA GLY A 227 -7.39 -15.24 6.30
C GLY A 227 -6.35 -16.30 6.65
N LEU A 228 -6.39 -17.46 5.99
CA LEU A 228 -5.53 -18.61 6.28
C LEU A 228 -4.37 -18.71 5.30
N ARG A 229 -3.20 -19.03 5.82
CA ARG A 229 -2.02 -19.33 5.03
C ARG A 229 -1.57 -20.77 5.30
N MET A 230 -1.34 -21.52 4.21
CA MET A 230 -0.87 -22.90 4.28
C MET A 230 0.64 -22.93 4.03
N PHE A 231 1.37 -23.71 4.80
CA PHE A 231 2.79 -23.97 4.57
C PHE A 231 2.95 -25.42 4.13
N LYS A 232 3.78 -25.66 3.11
CA LYS A 232 4.06 -27.02 2.63
C LYS A 232 5.01 -27.74 3.58
N GLU A 233 4.77 -29.03 3.83
CA GLU A 233 5.81 -29.91 4.33
C GLU A 233 6.91 -30.08 3.29
N ASP A 234 8.15 -29.86 3.68
CA ASP A 234 9.28 -30.35 2.89
C ASP A 234 9.29 -31.87 2.98
N HIS A 235 8.77 -32.53 1.94
CA HIS A 235 9.08 -33.92 1.70
C HIS A 235 10.55 -34.03 1.30
N HIS A 236 11.44 -34.06 2.29
CA HIS A 236 12.75 -34.62 2.09
C HIS A 236 12.59 -36.15 2.04
N GLY A 237 12.39 -36.69 0.82
CA GLY A 237 12.61 -38.08 0.52
C GLY A 237 14.08 -38.31 0.17
#